data_181058a8f738a6bb9714fbfb575b71dc
#
_entry.id   181058a8f738a6bb9714fbfb575b71dc
#
_cell.length_a   1.000
_cell.length_b   1.000
_cell.length_c   1.000
_cell.angle_alpha   90.00
_cell.angle_beta   90.00
_cell.angle_gamma   90.00
#
_symmetry.space_group_name_H-M   'P 1'
#
loop_
_entity.id
_entity.type
_entity.pdbx_description
1 polymer ?
#
loop_
_entity_poly.entity_id
_entity_poly.type
_entity_poly.pdbx_seq_one_letter_code
_entity_poly.pdbx_strand_id
1 'polypeptide(L)'
;MSIKLSLERIRLLAQHLPSYSRPTVHVAGTNGKGSVTCMLSSIFLASGLTVGRFNSPHLVSVHDSILINEQSISLEQYNLSRAAVESADQAHGTEVTSFEKLTLVALQVFEKLGVDVVVIEVGMGGRLDATNYIPDESILLSALTTVDLDHQLFLGNTVELIAKEKASIARKNKPFVLGIQKYAAVENVVRSVVEQTGAHFIATHSAQRRAWDDTIDGPLPPTFSLDAESFRPPPPQPITFTSSAFPNSLSALLYLNGSHQVENLSLVLTVISTLMTHPSCASRMPSGFSERVLQNINTGIRNATWRGRLSFHSLMVSSPYPRAITVLVDGAHNRASSETLASYVSNLVTMLDGNPKVRTLRLTYILALSRSPPKTPKDTLSPLFDSQSSTRLSIQTKVAAVRFTSPEGMPWVNSVPPSVIAATVRESVSGIGLWVASDEGDIQGQLESALEWVTTEGTEEEDGVQELVIVAGSLYLVADFYRLLAKQEVNPS
;
A
#
# COMPACT_ATOMS: atom_id res chain seq x y z
N MET A 1 -0.62 19.70 -18.75
CA MET A 1 -1.86 19.15 -19.34
C MET A 1 -2.83 18.86 -18.21
N SER A 2 -4.09 19.31 -18.30
CA SER A 2 -5.13 18.95 -17.32
C SER A 2 -5.51 17.48 -17.54
N ILE A 3 -5.48 16.66 -16.50
CA ILE A 3 -5.99 15.29 -16.54
C ILE A 3 -7.51 15.39 -16.77
N LYS A 4 -7.99 14.96 -17.93
CA LYS A 4 -9.42 14.94 -18.26
C LYS A 4 -9.95 13.54 -17.94
N LEU A 5 -10.55 13.38 -16.76
CA LEU A 5 -11.19 12.13 -16.34
C LEU A 5 -12.49 11.91 -17.14
N SER A 6 -12.61 10.76 -17.79
CA SER A 6 -13.79 10.34 -18.54
C SER A 6 -13.75 8.84 -18.75
N LEU A 7 -14.89 8.18 -18.83
CA LEU A 7 -15.00 6.76 -19.21
C LEU A 7 -15.30 6.55 -20.69
N GLU A 8 -15.44 7.62 -21.48
CA GLU A 8 -15.83 7.52 -22.89
C GLU A 8 -14.75 6.84 -23.74
N ARG A 9 -13.51 7.30 -23.63
CA ARG A 9 -12.38 6.76 -24.41
C ARG A 9 -12.15 5.28 -24.15
N ILE A 10 -12.10 4.88 -22.87
CA ILE A 10 -11.88 3.48 -22.50
C ILE A 10 -13.03 2.61 -22.95
N ARG A 11 -14.28 3.09 -22.88
CA ARG A 11 -15.47 2.37 -23.37
C ARG A 11 -15.44 2.17 -24.88
N LEU A 12 -15.03 3.19 -25.64
CA LEU A 12 -14.89 3.10 -27.09
C LEU A 12 -13.83 2.07 -27.46
N LEU A 13 -12.64 2.16 -26.87
CA LEU A 13 -11.56 1.22 -27.19
C LEU A 13 -11.90 -0.21 -26.79
N ALA A 14 -12.55 -0.40 -25.67
CA ALA A 14 -12.89 -1.74 -25.17
C ALA A 14 -13.88 -2.49 -26.07
N GLN A 15 -14.68 -1.79 -26.90
CA GLN A 15 -15.55 -2.43 -27.90
C GLN A 15 -14.77 -3.16 -29.00
N HIS A 16 -13.50 -2.82 -29.17
CA HIS A 16 -12.59 -3.39 -30.16
C HIS A 16 -11.58 -4.38 -29.55
N LEU A 17 -11.76 -4.74 -28.29
CA LEU A 17 -10.94 -5.70 -27.55
C LEU A 17 -11.80 -6.88 -27.08
N PRO A 18 -11.21 -8.06 -26.79
CA PRO A 18 -11.93 -9.17 -26.16
C PRO A 18 -12.69 -8.74 -24.91
N SER A 19 -13.93 -9.20 -24.77
CA SER A 19 -14.79 -8.86 -23.62
C SER A 19 -14.22 -9.38 -22.33
N TYR A 20 -14.27 -8.58 -21.27
CA TYR A 20 -13.85 -8.97 -19.93
C TYR A 20 -15.01 -9.61 -19.15
N SER A 21 -14.78 -10.77 -18.54
CA SER A 21 -15.81 -11.55 -17.85
C SER A 21 -15.40 -12.09 -16.47
N ARG A 22 -14.16 -11.87 -16.03
CA ARG A 22 -13.64 -12.46 -14.78
C ARG A 22 -14.35 -11.94 -13.54
N PRO A 23 -14.72 -12.83 -12.57
CA PRO A 23 -15.26 -12.41 -11.28
C PRO A 23 -14.31 -11.44 -10.58
N THR A 24 -14.79 -10.23 -10.23
CA THR A 24 -13.94 -9.14 -9.79
C THR A 24 -14.41 -8.53 -8.48
N VAL A 25 -13.48 -8.37 -7.52
CA VAL A 25 -13.61 -7.52 -6.34
C VAL A 25 -12.98 -6.17 -6.62
N HIS A 26 -13.76 -5.09 -6.52
CA HIS A 26 -13.34 -3.73 -6.86
C HIS A 26 -13.13 -2.89 -5.61
N VAL A 27 -11.92 -2.39 -5.39
CA VAL A 27 -11.50 -1.74 -4.14
C VAL A 27 -11.13 -0.27 -4.37
N ALA A 28 -11.87 0.65 -3.74
CA ALA A 28 -11.57 2.08 -3.69
C ALA A 28 -11.16 2.51 -2.27
N GLY A 29 -10.70 3.76 -2.14
CA GLY A 29 -10.34 4.38 -0.86
C GLY A 29 -9.25 5.42 -1.00
N THR A 30 -8.90 6.09 0.09
CA THR A 30 -7.72 6.96 0.14
C THR A 30 -6.51 6.15 0.57
N ASN A 31 -6.53 5.59 1.76
CA ASN A 31 -5.45 4.78 2.32
C ASN A 31 -5.93 3.32 2.49
N GLY A 32 -5.01 2.35 2.45
CA GLY A 32 -5.32 0.94 2.72
C GLY A 32 -5.70 0.09 1.49
N LYS A 33 -6.00 0.67 0.32
CA LYS A 33 -6.42 -0.07 -0.89
C LYS A 33 -5.49 -1.23 -1.22
N GLY A 34 -4.19 -0.96 -1.39
CA GLY A 34 -3.21 -1.97 -1.75
C GLY A 34 -3.02 -3.05 -0.67
N SER A 35 -3.11 -2.71 0.62
CA SER A 35 -3.08 -3.71 1.71
C SER A 35 -4.31 -4.63 1.66
N VAL A 36 -5.50 -4.07 1.41
CA VAL A 36 -6.74 -4.84 1.28
C VAL A 36 -6.69 -5.75 0.07
N THR A 37 -6.26 -5.24 -1.11
CA THR A 37 -6.14 -6.08 -2.32
C THR A 37 -5.11 -7.18 -2.15
N CYS A 38 -3.98 -6.91 -1.48
CA CYS A 38 -2.94 -7.88 -1.17
C CYS A 38 -3.46 -9.01 -0.26
N MET A 39 -4.12 -8.68 0.85
CA MET A 39 -4.66 -9.68 1.77
C MET A 39 -5.77 -10.51 1.11
N LEU A 40 -6.68 -9.89 0.33
CA LEU A 40 -7.72 -10.61 -0.42
C LEU A 40 -7.11 -11.60 -1.41
N SER A 41 -6.16 -11.13 -2.21
CA SER A 41 -5.48 -11.95 -3.21
C SER A 41 -4.74 -13.13 -2.56
N SER A 42 -4.03 -12.90 -1.47
CA SER A 42 -3.34 -13.95 -0.71
C SER A 42 -4.30 -14.99 -0.11
N ILE A 43 -5.48 -14.56 0.38
CA ILE A 43 -6.52 -15.48 0.90
C ILE A 43 -7.13 -16.29 -0.24
N PHE A 44 -7.44 -15.68 -1.38
CA PHE A 44 -7.95 -16.41 -2.55
C PHE A 44 -6.95 -17.43 -3.07
N LEU A 45 -5.67 -17.07 -3.14
CA LEU A 45 -4.61 -18.00 -3.52
C LEU A 45 -4.48 -19.16 -2.51
N ALA A 46 -4.54 -18.89 -1.22
CA ALA A 46 -4.54 -19.92 -0.17
C ALA A 46 -5.79 -20.82 -0.23
N SER A 47 -6.87 -20.35 -0.85
CA SER A 47 -8.09 -21.12 -1.11
C SER A 47 -8.00 -21.95 -2.39
N GLY A 48 -6.85 -21.99 -3.06
CA GLY A 48 -6.61 -22.78 -4.27
C GLY A 48 -7.12 -22.13 -5.56
N LEU A 49 -7.48 -20.83 -5.53
CA LEU A 49 -7.93 -20.10 -6.72
C LEU A 49 -6.74 -19.52 -7.49
N THR A 50 -6.88 -19.42 -8.81
CA THR A 50 -6.00 -18.59 -9.63
C THR A 50 -6.44 -17.13 -9.55
N VAL A 51 -5.52 -16.25 -9.18
CA VAL A 51 -5.85 -14.87 -8.80
C VAL A 51 -5.15 -13.86 -9.70
N GLY A 52 -5.92 -12.94 -10.28
CA GLY A 52 -5.41 -11.71 -10.88
C GLY A 52 -5.47 -10.56 -9.87
N ARG A 53 -4.40 -9.77 -9.75
CA ARG A 53 -4.40 -8.56 -8.93
C ARG A 53 -3.86 -7.37 -9.70
N PHE A 54 -4.55 -6.23 -9.59
CA PHE A 54 -4.15 -4.97 -10.19
C PHE A 54 -4.03 -3.89 -9.13
N ASN A 55 -2.86 -3.25 -9.07
CA ASN A 55 -2.56 -2.14 -8.16
C ASN A 55 -1.92 -0.97 -8.89
N SER A 56 -2.15 0.24 -8.40
CA SER A 56 -1.53 1.46 -8.91
C SER A 56 -1.25 2.49 -7.81
N PRO A 57 -0.16 3.26 -7.95
CA PRO A 57 0.87 3.13 -8.99
C PRO A 57 1.69 1.84 -8.82
N HIS A 58 2.42 1.45 -9.87
CA HIS A 58 3.41 0.38 -9.79
C HIS A 58 4.55 0.75 -8.82
N LEU A 59 5.25 -0.26 -8.32
CA LEU A 59 6.35 -0.01 -7.39
C LEU A 59 7.66 0.27 -8.16
N VAL A 60 8.18 -0.68 -8.89
CA VAL A 60 9.47 -0.54 -9.62
C VAL A 60 9.25 -0.40 -11.12
N SER A 61 8.51 -1.30 -11.73
CA SER A 61 8.24 -1.35 -13.16
C SER A 61 6.75 -1.40 -13.44
N VAL A 62 6.31 -0.87 -14.59
CA VAL A 62 4.88 -0.76 -14.93
C VAL A 62 4.14 -2.10 -14.89
N HIS A 63 4.82 -3.20 -15.24
CA HIS A 63 4.23 -4.55 -15.22
C HIS A 63 4.01 -5.10 -13.79
N ASP A 64 4.65 -4.49 -12.76
CA ASP A 64 4.38 -4.81 -11.35
C ASP A 64 2.96 -4.43 -10.91
N SER A 65 2.26 -3.62 -11.71
CA SER A 65 0.84 -3.32 -11.48
C SER A 65 -0.06 -4.55 -11.70
N ILE A 66 0.40 -5.57 -12.43
CA ILE A 66 -0.39 -6.72 -12.87
C ILE A 66 0.24 -7.99 -12.33
N LEU A 67 -0.44 -8.62 -11.36
CA LEU A 67 0.05 -9.84 -10.74
C LEU A 67 -0.88 -11.02 -11.05
N ILE A 68 -0.28 -12.17 -11.24
CA ILE A 68 -0.96 -13.47 -11.30
C ILE A 68 -0.41 -14.33 -10.17
N ASN A 69 -1.27 -14.77 -9.27
CA ASN A 69 -0.88 -15.58 -8.11
C ASN A 69 0.27 -14.94 -7.31
N GLU A 70 0.16 -13.63 -7.04
CA GLU A 70 1.15 -12.79 -6.33
C GLU A 70 2.51 -12.61 -7.06
N GLN A 71 2.63 -13.07 -8.30
CA GLN A 71 3.83 -12.86 -9.14
C GLN A 71 3.53 -11.81 -10.21
N SER A 72 4.41 -10.83 -10.37
CA SER A 72 4.33 -9.88 -11.50
C SER A 72 4.40 -10.63 -12.82
N ILE A 73 3.60 -10.22 -13.79
CA ILE A 73 3.70 -10.77 -15.15
C ILE A 73 5.06 -10.42 -15.75
N SER A 74 5.54 -11.23 -16.70
CA SER A 74 6.80 -10.93 -17.38
C SER A 74 6.68 -9.65 -18.24
N LEU A 75 7.80 -8.97 -18.43
CA LEU A 75 7.87 -7.80 -19.32
C LEU A 75 7.43 -8.15 -20.75
N GLU A 76 7.77 -9.34 -21.22
CA GLU A 76 7.34 -9.85 -22.53
C GLU A 76 5.81 -9.95 -22.60
N GLN A 77 5.18 -10.57 -21.62
CA GLN A 77 3.73 -10.74 -21.53
C GLN A 77 3.00 -9.39 -21.46
N TYR A 78 3.56 -8.45 -20.68
CA TYR A 78 3.08 -7.08 -20.63
C TYR A 78 3.17 -6.38 -22.00
N ASN A 79 4.34 -6.44 -22.66
CA ASN A 79 4.57 -5.79 -23.95
C ASN A 79 3.68 -6.36 -25.05
N LEU A 80 3.44 -7.67 -25.10
CA LEU A 80 2.52 -8.30 -26.05
C LEU A 80 1.09 -7.81 -25.87
N SER A 81 0.60 -7.75 -24.62
CA SER A 81 -0.76 -7.28 -24.33
C SER A 81 -0.89 -5.78 -24.58
N ARG A 82 0.14 -5.01 -24.24
CA ARG A 82 0.20 -3.57 -24.50
C ARG A 82 0.16 -3.26 -26.00
N ALA A 83 0.94 -3.98 -26.80
CA ALA A 83 0.98 -3.78 -28.25
C ALA A 83 -0.41 -4.04 -28.89
N ALA A 84 -1.15 -5.04 -28.41
CA ALA A 84 -2.51 -5.30 -28.88
C ALA A 84 -3.47 -4.14 -28.57
N VAL A 85 -3.43 -3.60 -27.34
CA VAL A 85 -4.24 -2.46 -26.92
C VAL A 85 -3.85 -1.19 -27.70
N GLU A 86 -2.53 -0.94 -27.89
CA GLU A 86 -2.04 0.21 -28.65
C GLU A 86 -2.40 0.15 -30.14
N SER A 87 -2.34 -1.05 -30.73
CA SER A 87 -2.75 -1.24 -32.13
C SER A 87 -4.25 -0.95 -32.31
N ALA A 88 -5.09 -1.40 -31.38
CA ALA A 88 -6.53 -1.08 -31.40
C ALA A 88 -6.79 0.43 -31.18
N ASP A 89 -6.08 1.07 -30.25
CA ASP A 89 -6.18 2.52 -29.98
C ASP A 89 -5.82 3.34 -31.25
N GLN A 90 -4.73 2.99 -31.93
CA GLN A 90 -4.31 3.64 -33.17
C GLN A 90 -5.30 3.41 -34.31
N ALA A 91 -5.81 2.17 -34.47
CA ALA A 91 -6.75 1.84 -35.54
C ALA A 91 -8.10 2.56 -35.41
N HIS A 92 -8.53 2.87 -34.19
CA HIS A 92 -9.83 3.47 -33.91
C HIS A 92 -9.76 4.93 -33.40
N GLY A 93 -8.55 5.48 -33.22
CA GLY A 93 -8.33 6.89 -32.83
C GLY A 93 -8.97 7.27 -31.50
N THR A 94 -8.96 6.36 -30.51
CA THR A 94 -9.66 6.57 -29.23
C THR A 94 -8.88 7.44 -28.25
N GLU A 95 -7.57 7.60 -28.45
CA GLU A 95 -6.67 8.46 -27.66
C GLU A 95 -6.74 8.21 -26.15
N VAL A 96 -6.75 6.94 -25.75
CA VAL A 96 -6.79 6.57 -24.33
C VAL A 96 -5.54 7.03 -23.59
N THR A 97 -5.72 7.45 -22.34
CA THR A 97 -4.61 7.84 -21.46
C THR A 97 -3.74 6.65 -21.07
N SER A 98 -2.54 6.91 -20.55
CA SER A 98 -1.63 5.86 -20.09
C SER A 98 -2.27 4.94 -19.03
N PHE A 99 -3.10 5.49 -18.13
CA PHE A 99 -3.76 4.70 -17.09
C PHE A 99 -4.94 3.89 -17.65
N GLU A 100 -5.73 4.45 -18.58
CA GLU A 100 -6.78 3.71 -19.29
C GLU A 100 -6.17 2.54 -20.08
N LYS A 101 -5.05 2.77 -20.75
CA LYS A 101 -4.28 1.74 -21.46
C LYS A 101 -3.80 0.64 -20.52
N LEU A 102 -3.15 0.99 -19.41
CA LEU A 102 -2.67 0.04 -18.41
C LEU A 102 -3.82 -0.79 -17.83
N THR A 103 -4.98 -0.18 -17.56
CA THR A 103 -6.18 -0.87 -17.10
C THR A 103 -6.65 -1.90 -18.12
N LEU A 104 -6.77 -1.53 -19.41
CA LEU A 104 -7.18 -2.47 -20.46
C LEU A 104 -6.17 -3.61 -20.63
N VAL A 105 -4.87 -3.33 -20.56
CA VAL A 105 -3.82 -4.36 -20.59
C VAL A 105 -4.02 -5.36 -19.46
N ALA A 106 -4.26 -4.90 -18.23
CA ALA A 106 -4.52 -5.77 -17.08
C ALA A 106 -5.74 -6.67 -17.31
N LEU A 107 -6.86 -6.08 -17.74
CA LEU A 107 -8.10 -6.84 -18.00
C LEU A 107 -7.90 -7.89 -19.10
N GLN A 108 -7.18 -7.56 -20.18
CA GLN A 108 -6.87 -8.51 -21.24
C GLN A 108 -5.98 -9.66 -20.75
N VAL A 109 -4.98 -9.37 -19.90
CA VAL A 109 -4.12 -10.40 -19.30
C VAL A 109 -4.95 -11.36 -18.44
N PHE A 110 -5.81 -10.83 -17.57
CA PHE A 110 -6.65 -11.64 -16.68
C PHE A 110 -7.65 -12.50 -17.46
N GLU A 111 -8.27 -11.93 -18.49
CA GLU A 111 -9.20 -12.66 -19.35
C GLU A 111 -8.50 -13.78 -20.11
N LYS A 112 -7.36 -13.49 -20.76
CA LYS A 112 -6.58 -14.46 -21.54
C LYS A 112 -6.07 -15.63 -20.70
N LEU A 113 -5.67 -15.35 -19.45
CA LEU A 113 -5.19 -16.39 -18.52
C LEU A 113 -6.34 -17.15 -17.83
N GLY A 114 -7.57 -16.68 -17.95
CA GLY A 114 -8.73 -17.35 -17.39
C GLY A 114 -8.71 -17.45 -15.87
N VAL A 115 -8.18 -16.43 -15.17
CA VAL A 115 -8.08 -16.47 -13.71
C VAL A 115 -9.47 -16.62 -13.05
N ASP A 116 -9.55 -17.31 -11.91
CA ASP A 116 -10.81 -17.59 -11.23
C ASP A 116 -11.42 -16.33 -10.60
N VAL A 117 -10.59 -15.45 -10.07
CA VAL A 117 -11.01 -14.21 -9.41
C VAL A 117 -9.98 -13.10 -9.61
N VAL A 118 -10.47 -11.87 -9.70
CA VAL A 118 -9.61 -10.69 -9.83
C VAL A 118 -9.88 -9.72 -8.67
N VAL A 119 -8.82 -9.11 -8.14
CA VAL A 119 -8.90 -8.01 -7.16
C VAL A 119 -8.30 -6.77 -7.78
N ILE A 120 -9.12 -5.73 -7.97
CA ILE A 120 -8.71 -4.50 -8.66
C ILE A 120 -8.75 -3.31 -7.72
N GLU A 121 -7.63 -2.60 -7.64
CA GLU A 121 -7.50 -1.30 -6.98
C GLU A 121 -7.89 -0.16 -7.93
N VAL A 122 -8.77 0.75 -7.46
CA VAL A 122 -9.07 2.02 -8.14
C VAL A 122 -7.83 2.92 -8.12
N GLY A 123 -7.46 3.49 -9.27
CA GLY A 123 -6.33 4.40 -9.38
C GLY A 123 -6.58 5.72 -8.66
N MET A 124 -7.61 6.46 -9.04
CA MET A 124 -7.96 7.75 -8.46
C MET A 124 -9.47 7.98 -8.44
N GLY A 125 -10.00 8.39 -7.27
CA GLY A 125 -11.42 8.64 -7.12
C GLY A 125 -12.23 7.34 -7.13
N GLY A 126 -13.03 7.14 -8.15
CA GLY A 126 -13.87 5.97 -8.38
C GLY A 126 -14.79 6.16 -9.56
N ARG A 127 -15.67 7.17 -9.53
CA ARG A 127 -16.72 7.42 -10.54
C ARG A 127 -16.21 7.46 -11.98
N LEU A 128 -15.11 8.15 -12.21
CA LEU A 128 -14.49 8.35 -13.54
C LEU A 128 -13.13 7.65 -13.66
N ASP A 129 -12.80 6.76 -12.71
CA ASP A 129 -11.59 5.96 -12.78
C ASP A 129 -11.70 4.92 -13.89
N ALA A 130 -10.61 4.66 -14.60
CA ALA A 130 -10.59 3.70 -15.70
C ALA A 130 -11.09 2.29 -15.28
N THR A 131 -10.80 1.88 -14.05
CA THR A 131 -11.27 0.58 -13.52
C THR A 131 -12.79 0.52 -13.36
N ASN A 132 -13.48 1.67 -13.31
CA ASN A 132 -14.94 1.73 -13.21
C ASN A 132 -15.66 1.40 -14.56
N TYR A 133 -14.88 1.17 -15.62
CA TYR A 133 -15.35 0.63 -16.89
C TYR A 133 -15.75 -0.86 -16.79
N ILE A 134 -15.20 -1.61 -15.85
CA ILE A 134 -15.47 -3.05 -15.69
C ILE A 134 -16.97 -3.32 -15.72
N PRO A 135 -17.43 -4.28 -16.56
CA PRO A 135 -18.86 -4.61 -16.68
C PRO A 135 -19.48 -5.00 -15.33
N ASP A 136 -20.71 -4.54 -15.07
CA ASP A 136 -21.42 -4.77 -13.80
C ASP A 136 -21.60 -6.25 -13.49
N GLU A 137 -21.79 -7.07 -14.53
CA GLU A 137 -21.87 -8.53 -14.41
C GLU A 137 -20.57 -9.16 -13.94
N SER A 138 -19.43 -8.58 -14.23
CA SER A 138 -18.12 -9.06 -13.77
C SER A 138 -17.84 -8.71 -12.31
N ILE A 139 -18.44 -7.63 -11.79
CA ILE A 139 -18.27 -7.23 -10.40
C ILE A 139 -19.00 -8.20 -9.47
N LEU A 140 -18.27 -8.78 -8.51
CA LEU A 140 -18.84 -9.54 -7.39
C LEU A 140 -19.36 -8.58 -6.33
N LEU A 141 -18.48 -7.70 -5.87
CA LEU A 141 -18.77 -6.64 -4.90
C LEU A 141 -17.78 -5.48 -5.04
N SER A 142 -18.15 -4.34 -4.47
CA SER A 142 -17.26 -3.19 -4.28
C SER A 142 -16.92 -3.03 -2.82
N ALA A 143 -15.67 -2.61 -2.53
CA ALA A 143 -15.20 -2.32 -1.19
C ALA A 143 -14.58 -0.93 -1.12
N LEU A 144 -14.82 -0.20 -0.03
CA LEU A 144 -14.25 1.12 0.21
C LEU A 144 -13.45 1.12 1.51
N THR A 145 -12.15 1.34 1.40
CA THR A 145 -11.24 1.49 2.54
C THR A 145 -11.43 2.87 3.19
N THR A 146 -10.54 3.27 4.09
CA THR A 146 -10.61 4.59 4.75
C THR A 146 -10.55 5.72 3.73
N VAL A 147 -11.45 6.71 3.91
CA VAL A 147 -11.48 7.96 3.14
C VAL A 147 -10.85 9.09 3.96
N ASP A 148 -9.95 9.82 3.33
CA ASP A 148 -9.30 11.01 3.90
C ASP A 148 -9.04 12.05 2.78
N LEU A 149 -8.53 13.23 3.14
CA LEU A 149 -8.18 14.28 2.20
C LEU A 149 -6.97 13.88 1.36
N ASP A 150 -7.21 13.63 0.09
CA ASP A 150 -6.16 13.41 -0.92
C ASP A 150 -6.72 13.73 -2.33
N HIS A 151 -5.84 14.02 -3.28
CA HIS A 151 -6.22 14.38 -4.65
C HIS A 151 -7.28 15.49 -4.74
N GLN A 152 -7.24 16.47 -3.83
CA GLN A 152 -8.27 17.51 -3.68
C GLN A 152 -8.54 18.32 -4.95
N LEU A 153 -7.53 18.50 -5.81
CA LEU A 153 -7.68 19.19 -7.11
C LEU A 153 -8.67 18.49 -8.05
N PHE A 154 -8.88 17.18 -7.89
CA PHE A 154 -9.72 16.38 -8.77
C PHE A 154 -11.00 15.88 -8.09
N LEU A 155 -10.95 15.61 -6.80
CA LEU A 155 -12.03 14.94 -6.07
C LEU A 155 -12.84 15.87 -5.17
N GLY A 156 -12.37 17.12 -4.99
CA GLY A 156 -12.98 18.10 -4.10
C GLY A 156 -12.26 18.28 -2.77
N ASN A 157 -12.60 19.35 -2.05
CA ASN A 157 -11.87 19.85 -0.88
C ASN A 157 -12.39 19.31 0.47
N THR A 158 -13.39 18.42 0.45
CA THR A 158 -13.96 17.83 1.68
C THR A 158 -13.99 16.32 1.59
N VAL A 159 -13.99 15.65 2.73
CA VAL A 159 -14.05 14.18 2.80
C VAL A 159 -15.36 13.64 2.24
N GLU A 160 -16.45 14.40 2.31
CA GLU A 160 -17.75 14.06 1.76
C GLU A 160 -17.74 14.03 0.22
N LEU A 161 -17.12 15.02 -0.41
CA LEU A 161 -16.96 15.05 -1.88
C LEU A 161 -16.09 13.88 -2.34
N ILE A 162 -14.98 13.64 -1.66
CA ILE A 162 -14.08 12.52 -1.96
C ILE A 162 -14.80 11.17 -1.75
N ALA A 163 -15.58 11.05 -0.67
CA ALA A 163 -16.37 9.84 -0.38
C ALA A 163 -17.40 9.57 -1.48
N LYS A 164 -18.09 10.61 -1.96
CA LYS A 164 -19.05 10.50 -3.05
C LYS A 164 -18.42 9.97 -4.33
N GLU A 165 -17.28 10.53 -4.73
CA GLU A 165 -16.53 10.07 -5.92
C GLU A 165 -16.09 8.60 -5.78
N LYS A 166 -15.60 8.21 -4.60
CA LYS A 166 -15.11 6.84 -4.33
C LYS A 166 -16.25 5.83 -4.22
N ALA A 167 -17.36 6.17 -3.56
CA ALA A 167 -18.52 5.30 -3.40
C ALA A 167 -19.23 5.02 -4.75
N SER A 168 -18.99 5.85 -5.77
CA SER A 168 -19.60 5.69 -7.10
C SER A 168 -19.07 4.48 -7.90
N ILE A 169 -18.26 3.61 -7.29
CA ILE A 169 -17.98 2.25 -7.80
C ILE A 169 -19.05 1.24 -7.39
N ALA A 170 -20.07 1.65 -6.63
CA ALA A 170 -21.21 0.80 -6.29
C ALA A 170 -21.94 0.28 -7.55
N ARG A 171 -22.48 -0.94 -7.48
CA ARG A 171 -23.21 -1.57 -8.59
C ARG A 171 -24.59 -2.02 -8.11
N LYS A 172 -25.60 -1.79 -8.95
CA LYS A 172 -26.98 -2.19 -8.67
C LYS A 172 -27.06 -3.69 -8.33
N ASN A 173 -27.79 -4.03 -7.28
CA ASN A 173 -28.01 -5.39 -6.80
C ASN A 173 -26.70 -6.13 -6.36
N LYS A 174 -25.60 -5.41 -6.16
CA LYS A 174 -24.34 -5.97 -5.67
C LYS A 174 -24.03 -5.45 -4.26
N PRO A 175 -23.31 -6.20 -3.43
CA PRO A 175 -22.88 -5.70 -2.13
C PRO A 175 -21.81 -4.62 -2.28
N PHE A 176 -21.90 -3.65 -1.39
CA PHE A 176 -20.90 -2.59 -1.20
C PHE A 176 -20.44 -2.61 0.27
N VAL A 177 -19.19 -2.99 0.50
CA VAL A 177 -18.63 -3.11 1.86
C VAL A 177 -17.87 -1.84 2.21
N LEU A 178 -18.30 -1.15 3.26
CA LEU A 178 -17.63 0.03 3.78
C LEU A 178 -16.68 -0.33 4.92
N GLY A 179 -15.40 -0.05 4.76
CA GLY A 179 -14.37 -0.13 5.80
C GLY A 179 -14.59 0.87 6.92
N ILE A 180 -13.89 0.69 8.02
CA ILE A 180 -13.93 1.59 9.19
C ILE A 180 -13.51 2.99 8.76
N GLN A 181 -14.28 4.02 9.17
CA GLN A 181 -14.08 5.40 8.78
C GLN A 181 -13.73 6.28 9.98
N LYS A 182 -12.78 7.18 9.79
CA LYS A 182 -12.40 8.20 10.76
C LYS A 182 -13.49 9.27 10.92
N TYR A 183 -14.22 9.58 9.85
CA TYR A 183 -15.21 10.64 9.78
C TYR A 183 -16.61 10.06 9.63
N ALA A 184 -17.51 10.30 10.58
CA ALA A 184 -18.91 9.83 10.52
C ALA A 184 -19.65 10.36 9.27
N ALA A 185 -19.31 11.57 8.80
CA ALA A 185 -19.90 12.15 7.60
C ALA A 185 -19.65 11.29 6.34
N VAL A 186 -18.51 10.58 6.27
CA VAL A 186 -18.19 9.68 5.15
C VAL A 186 -19.20 8.54 5.06
N GLU A 187 -19.53 7.89 6.18
CA GLU A 187 -20.51 6.79 6.17
C GLU A 187 -21.88 7.25 5.67
N ASN A 188 -22.35 8.42 6.10
CA ASN A 188 -23.64 8.95 5.67
C ASN A 188 -23.68 9.18 4.15
N VAL A 189 -22.62 9.76 3.59
CA VAL A 189 -22.52 10.01 2.14
C VAL A 189 -22.45 8.70 1.38
N VAL A 190 -21.61 7.75 1.82
CA VAL A 190 -21.46 6.43 1.17
C VAL A 190 -22.78 5.67 1.19
N ARG A 191 -23.47 5.63 2.32
CA ARG A 191 -24.79 4.99 2.45
C ARG A 191 -25.81 5.58 1.45
N SER A 192 -25.87 6.90 1.37
CA SER A 192 -26.75 7.58 0.39
C SER A 192 -26.42 7.23 -1.06
N VAL A 193 -25.13 7.20 -1.45
CA VAL A 193 -24.72 6.84 -2.81
C VAL A 193 -25.04 5.38 -3.14
N VAL A 194 -24.79 4.48 -2.19
CA VAL A 194 -25.05 3.04 -2.34
C VAL A 194 -26.55 2.77 -2.51
N GLU A 195 -27.40 3.40 -1.68
CA GLU A 195 -28.85 3.31 -1.76
C GLU A 195 -29.39 3.87 -3.08
N GLN A 196 -28.93 5.04 -3.51
CA GLN A 196 -29.31 5.64 -4.79
C GLN A 196 -28.90 4.78 -5.99
N THR A 197 -27.81 4.04 -5.88
CA THR A 197 -27.37 3.10 -6.93
C THR A 197 -28.21 1.83 -6.93
N GLY A 198 -28.92 1.52 -5.85
CA GLY A 198 -29.61 0.26 -5.63
C GLY A 198 -28.66 -0.90 -5.30
N ALA A 199 -27.51 -0.58 -4.70
CA ALA A 199 -26.57 -1.55 -4.18
C ALA A 199 -26.90 -1.91 -2.72
N HIS A 200 -26.31 -2.99 -2.20
CA HIS A 200 -26.56 -3.45 -0.83
C HIS A 200 -25.42 -2.98 0.08
N PHE A 201 -25.71 -2.02 0.96
CA PHE A 201 -24.74 -1.48 1.92
C PHE A 201 -24.42 -2.49 3.03
N ILE A 202 -23.13 -2.73 3.27
CA ILE A 202 -22.62 -3.59 4.34
C ILE A 202 -21.53 -2.82 5.11
N ALA A 203 -21.75 -2.62 6.41
CA ALA A 203 -20.72 -2.06 7.29
C ALA A 203 -19.71 -3.15 7.68
N THR A 204 -18.44 -2.77 7.78
CA THR A 204 -17.38 -3.69 8.23
C THR A 204 -17.54 -4.09 9.68
N HIS A 205 -17.44 -5.38 9.95
CA HIS A 205 -17.30 -5.91 11.30
C HIS A 205 -15.85 -5.79 11.76
N SER A 206 -15.62 -5.25 12.95
CA SER A 206 -14.26 -5.03 13.46
C SER A 206 -13.61 -6.30 13.97
N ALA A 207 -12.42 -6.61 13.45
CA ALA A 207 -11.51 -7.55 14.11
C ALA A 207 -10.98 -6.94 15.40
N GLN A 208 -10.84 -7.75 16.44
CA GLN A 208 -10.37 -7.31 17.74
C GLN A 208 -8.96 -7.81 18.00
N ARG A 209 -8.10 -6.95 18.53
CA ARG A 209 -6.79 -7.40 19.06
C ARG A 209 -7.01 -8.20 20.32
N ARG A 210 -6.22 -9.21 20.52
CA ARG A 210 -6.18 -10.02 21.74
C ARG A 210 -4.75 -10.15 22.27
N ALA A 211 -4.62 -10.65 23.48
CA ALA A 211 -3.32 -11.06 23.99
C ALA A 211 -2.79 -12.28 23.22
N TRP A 212 -1.47 -12.48 23.26
CA TRP A 212 -0.83 -13.69 22.78
C TRP A 212 -1.29 -14.88 23.62
N ASP A 213 -1.56 -16.00 22.96
CA ASP A 213 -1.97 -17.26 23.60
C ASP A 213 -1.13 -18.39 23.02
N ASP A 214 -0.24 -18.95 23.84
CA ASP A 214 0.70 -20.00 23.40
C ASP A 214 0.00 -21.26 22.86
N THR A 215 -1.26 -21.50 23.26
CA THR A 215 -2.03 -22.67 22.80
C THR A 215 -2.63 -22.47 21.41
N ILE A 216 -2.82 -21.21 20.98
CA ILE A 216 -3.41 -20.83 19.69
C ILE A 216 -2.32 -20.35 18.73
N ASP A 217 -1.39 -19.51 19.22
CA ASP A 217 -0.41 -18.79 18.43
C ASP A 217 0.94 -19.50 18.36
N GLY A 218 1.14 -20.51 19.24
CA GLY A 218 2.43 -21.13 19.43
C GLY A 218 3.33 -20.33 20.39
N PRO A 219 4.61 -20.71 20.53
CA PRO A 219 5.53 -20.05 21.44
C PRO A 219 5.71 -18.57 21.08
N LEU A 220 5.80 -17.72 22.11
CA LEU A 220 6.00 -16.29 21.94
C LEU A 220 7.28 -16.03 21.12
N PRO A 221 7.21 -15.21 20.06
CA PRO A 221 8.37 -14.84 19.27
C PRO A 221 9.45 -14.17 20.12
N PRO A 222 10.74 -14.26 19.72
CA PRO A 222 11.80 -13.50 20.35
C PRO A 222 11.52 -12.00 20.36
N THR A 223 12.02 -11.30 21.36
CA THR A 223 11.88 -9.83 21.46
C THR A 223 12.44 -9.13 20.24
N PHE A 224 11.73 -8.08 19.81
CA PHE A 224 12.13 -7.19 18.72
C PHE A 224 13.56 -6.66 18.90
N SER A 225 14.35 -6.67 17.83
CA SER A 225 15.71 -6.12 17.79
C SER A 225 16.00 -5.51 16.41
N LEU A 226 16.61 -4.33 16.42
CA LEU A 226 17.09 -3.66 15.19
C LEU A 226 18.55 -3.97 14.87
N ASP A 227 19.21 -4.79 15.68
CA ASP A 227 20.57 -5.25 15.40
C ASP A 227 20.62 -5.93 14.03
N ALA A 228 21.42 -5.36 13.12
CA ALA A 228 21.43 -5.77 11.72
C ALA A 228 21.95 -7.21 11.51
N GLU A 229 22.83 -7.71 12.39
CA GLU A 229 23.34 -9.10 12.32
C GLU A 229 22.33 -10.11 12.90
N SER A 230 21.52 -9.66 13.87
CA SER A 230 20.53 -10.48 14.55
C SER A 230 19.14 -9.84 14.53
N PHE A 231 18.77 -9.22 13.42
CA PHE A 231 17.47 -8.56 13.23
C PHE A 231 16.32 -9.53 13.55
N ARG A 232 15.39 -9.04 14.37
CA ARG A 232 14.16 -9.74 14.71
C ARG A 232 12.99 -8.78 14.52
N PRO A 233 12.06 -9.10 13.60
CA PRO A 233 10.93 -8.23 13.35
C PRO A 233 10.03 -8.10 14.59
N PRO A 234 9.19 -7.06 14.67
CA PRO A 234 8.11 -7.00 15.64
C PRO A 234 7.22 -8.26 15.54
N PRO A 235 6.71 -8.77 16.66
CA PRO A 235 5.83 -9.93 16.64
C PRO A 235 4.56 -9.64 15.84
N PRO A 236 3.98 -10.64 15.17
CA PRO A 236 2.69 -10.47 14.48
C PRO A 236 1.59 -10.13 15.49
N GLN A 237 0.54 -9.49 14.99
CA GLN A 237 -0.56 -9.00 15.81
C GLN A 237 -1.64 -10.08 15.99
N PRO A 238 -1.86 -10.63 17.20
CA PRO A 238 -2.94 -11.58 17.42
C PRO A 238 -4.29 -10.87 17.32
N ILE A 239 -5.19 -11.45 16.51
CA ILE A 239 -6.54 -10.93 16.30
C ILE A 239 -7.60 -12.01 16.49
N THR A 240 -8.81 -11.59 16.78
CA THR A 240 -10.02 -12.41 16.69
C THR A 240 -11.06 -11.68 15.85
N PHE A 241 -11.85 -12.46 15.11
CA PHE A 241 -12.93 -11.94 14.28
C PHE A 241 -14.14 -12.89 14.31
N THR A 242 -15.33 -12.36 14.49
CA THR A 242 -16.57 -13.13 14.53
C THR A 242 -17.51 -12.68 13.40
N SER A 243 -18.04 -13.65 12.66
CA SER A 243 -19.03 -13.44 11.63
C SER A 243 -19.96 -14.64 11.59
N SER A 244 -21.25 -14.41 11.30
CA SER A 244 -22.22 -15.48 11.07
C SER A 244 -21.92 -16.35 9.85
N ALA A 245 -21.05 -15.87 8.95
CA ALA A 245 -20.58 -16.64 7.80
C ALA A 245 -19.57 -17.73 8.17
N PHE A 246 -18.95 -17.65 9.34
CA PHE A 246 -17.92 -18.59 9.77
C PHE A 246 -18.48 -19.55 10.83
N PRO A 247 -18.10 -20.83 10.80
CA PRO A 247 -18.62 -21.82 11.76
C PRO A 247 -18.17 -21.52 13.19
N ASN A 248 -17.02 -20.84 13.36
CA ASN A 248 -16.44 -20.46 14.64
C ASN A 248 -15.80 -19.07 14.52
N SER A 249 -15.49 -18.46 15.67
CA SER A 249 -14.66 -17.26 15.72
C SER A 249 -13.28 -17.55 15.13
N LEU A 250 -12.82 -16.69 14.22
CA LEU A 250 -11.48 -16.74 13.65
C LEU A 250 -10.47 -16.21 14.66
N SER A 251 -9.43 -16.98 14.97
CA SER A 251 -8.20 -16.48 15.61
C SER A 251 -7.07 -16.52 14.58
N ALA A 252 -6.34 -15.44 14.41
CA ALA A 252 -5.28 -15.33 13.42
C ALA A 252 -4.13 -14.43 13.88
N LEU A 253 -2.97 -14.58 13.25
CA LEU A 253 -1.82 -13.73 13.40
C LEU A 253 -1.66 -12.85 12.16
N LEU A 254 -1.74 -11.53 12.32
CA LEU A 254 -1.53 -10.57 11.24
C LEU A 254 -0.06 -10.15 11.20
N TYR A 255 0.62 -10.49 10.11
CA TYR A 255 2.05 -10.22 9.91
C TYR A 255 2.31 -8.84 9.28
N LEU A 256 1.32 -8.22 8.65
CA LEU A 256 1.47 -6.84 8.16
C LEU A 256 1.58 -5.88 9.35
N ASN A 257 2.60 -5.04 9.30
CA ASN A 257 2.93 -4.11 10.38
C ASN A 257 1.96 -2.93 10.46
N GLY A 258 1.76 -2.42 11.69
CA GLY A 258 0.96 -1.24 11.97
C GLY A 258 -0.48 -1.53 12.39
N SER A 259 -1.00 -0.68 13.28
CA SER A 259 -2.35 -0.84 13.86
C SER A 259 -3.47 -0.72 12.82
N HIS A 260 -3.28 0.15 11.83
CA HIS A 260 -4.21 0.34 10.72
C HIS A 260 -4.44 -0.92 9.87
N GLN A 261 -3.51 -1.87 9.90
CA GLN A 261 -3.69 -3.14 9.18
C GLN A 261 -4.76 -4.03 9.80
N VAL A 262 -5.08 -3.86 11.10
CA VAL A 262 -6.22 -4.55 11.73
C VAL A 262 -7.55 -4.03 11.16
N GLU A 263 -7.65 -2.73 10.88
CA GLU A 263 -8.82 -2.13 10.22
C GLU A 263 -8.95 -2.60 8.76
N ASN A 264 -7.82 -2.63 8.03
CA ASN A 264 -7.78 -3.18 6.67
C ASN A 264 -8.19 -4.66 6.66
N LEU A 265 -7.69 -5.46 7.62
CA LEU A 265 -8.06 -6.86 7.76
C LEU A 265 -9.54 -7.03 8.11
N SER A 266 -10.10 -6.16 8.94
CA SER A 266 -11.53 -6.15 9.26
C SER A 266 -12.39 -6.02 8.00
N LEU A 267 -12.00 -5.12 7.08
CA LEU A 267 -12.65 -4.99 5.78
C LEU A 267 -12.49 -6.26 4.94
N VAL A 268 -11.28 -6.81 4.86
CA VAL A 268 -10.99 -8.06 4.13
C VAL A 268 -11.87 -9.21 4.62
N LEU A 269 -11.95 -9.42 5.92
CA LEU A 269 -12.74 -10.51 6.52
C LEU A 269 -14.24 -10.31 6.29
N THR A 270 -14.72 -9.06 6.31
CA THR A 270 -16.11 -8.74 5.96
C THR A 270 -16.38 -8.98 4.47
N VAL A 271 -15.44 -8.66 3.58
CA VAL A 271 -15.53 -8.99 2.14
C VAL A 271 -15.61 -10.50 1.93
N ILE A 272 -14.73 -11.28 2.55
CA ILE A 272 -14.74 -12.75 2.46
C ILE A 272 -16.08 -13.32 2.96
N SER A 273 -16.53 -12.87 4.14
CA SER A 273 -17.84 -13.24 4.69
C SER A 273 -18.98 -12.93 3.72
N THR A 274 -18.95 -11.75 3.10
CA THR A 274 -19.96 -11.32 2.11
C THR A 274 -19.93 -12.17 0.85
N LEU A 275 -18.75 -12.50 0.33
CA LEU A 275 -18.59 -13.36 -0.84
C LEU A 275 -19.19 -14.76 -0.61
N MET A 276 -19.13 -15.26 0.63
CA MET A 276 -19.69 -16.57 0.99
C MET A 276 -21.20 -16.55 1.17
N THR A 277 -21.78 -15.46 1.63
CA THR A 277 -23.17 -15.43 2.10
C THR A 277 -24.12 -14.65 1.21
N HIS A 278 -23.64 -13.63 0.49
CA HIS A 278 -24.49 -12.81 -0.35
C HIS A 278 -24.89 -13.58 -1.64
N PRO A 279 -26.18 -13.72 -1.97
CA PRO A 279 -26.63 -14.55 -3.11
C PRO A 279 -25.99 -14.19 -4.45
N SER A 280 -25.78 -12.90 -4.74
CA SER A 280 -25.17 -12.45 -6.00
C SER A 280 -23.66 -12.77 -6.12
N CYS A 281 -23.02 -13.16 -5.02
CA CYS A 281 -21.59 -13.50 -4.97
C CYS A 281 -21.39 -15.00 -4.86
N ALA A 282 -22.05 -15.65 -3.90
CA ALA A 282 -21.85 -17.06 -3.55
C ALA A 282 -22.02 -17.99 -4.75
N SER A 283 -23.00 -17.72 -5.62
CA SER A 283 -23.25 -18.51 -6.85
C SER A 283 -22.18 -18.33 -7.93
N ARG A 284 -21.29 -17.34 -7.80
CA ARG A 284 -20.25 -17.01 -8.77
C ARG A 284 -18.83 -17.31 -8.26
N MET A 285 -18.70 -17.62 -6.98
CA MET A 285 -17.43 -18.09 -6.43
C MET A 285 -17.23 -19.55 -6.84
N PRO A 286 -15.99 -19.97 -7.15
CA PRO A 286 -15.68 -21.35 -7.47
C PRO A 286 -16.12 -22.32 -6.37
N SER A 287 -16.56 -23.53 -6.78
CA SER A 287 -16.90 -24.60 -5.85
C SER A 287 -15.71 -24.94 -4.97
N GLY A 288 -15.93 -25.08 -3.66
CA GLY A 288 -14.85 -25.35 -2.70
C GLY A 288 -14.25 -24.10 -2.04
N PHE A 289 -14.55 -22.87 -2.50
CA PHE A 289 -14.04 -21.65 -1.86
C PHE A 289 -14.34 -21.58 -0.35
N SER A 290 -15.52 -22.04 0.07
CA SER A 290 -15.91 -22.09 1.48
C SER A 290 -15.34 -23.28 2.26
N GLU A 291 -14.75 -24.27 1.57
CA GLU A 291 -14.12 -25.40 2.23
C GLU A 291 -12.87 -24.96 2.99
N ARG A 292 -12.75 -25.39 4.25
CA ARG A 292 -11.61 -25.02 5.13
C ARG A 292 -11.33 -23.51 5.20
N VAL A 293 -12.37 -22.69 5.04
CA VAL A 293 -12.25 -21.22 4.89
C VAL A 293 -11.40 -20.57 6.01
N LEU A 294 -11.57 -20.96 7.28
CA LEU A 294 -10.78 -20.40 8.39
C LEU A 294 -9.29 -20.74 8.27
N GLN A 295 -8.96 -21.96 7.83
CA GLN A 295 -7.58 -22.37 7.59
C GLN A 295 -6.97 -21.58 6.42
N ASN A 296 -7.72 -21.42 5.34
CA ASN A 296 -7.29 -20.68 4.15
C ASN A 296 -7.09 -19.19 4.45
N ILE A 297 -8.00 -18.59 5.25
CA ILE A 297 -7.86 -17.21 5.74
C ILE A 297 -6.56 -17.07 6.56
N ASN A 298 -6.33 -17.95 7.54
CA ASN A 298 -5.13 -17.92 8.36
C ASN A 298 -3.85 -18.03 7.52
N THR A 299 -3.83 -18.95 6.55
CA THR A 299 -2.70 -19.12 5.63
C THR A 299 -2.51 -17.87 4.76
N GLY A 300 -3.59 -17.32 4.21
CA GLY A 300 -3.53 -16.12 3.37
C GLY A 300 -3.06 -14.88 4.14
N ILE A 301 -3.56 -14.65 5.36
CA ILE A 301 -3.12 -13.53 6.21
C ILE A 301 -1.63 -13.66 6.56
N ARG A 302 -1.19 -14.88 6.89
CA ARG A 302 0.21 -15.16 7.22
C ARG A 302 1.14 -14.91 6.04
N ASN A 303 0.72 -15.27 4.84
CA ASN A 303 1.54 -15.16 3.62
C ASN A 303 1.43 -13.80 2.92
N ALA A 304 0.50 -12.94 3.35
CA ALA A 304 0.34 -11.63 2.75
C ALA A 304 1.59 -10.76 3.00
N THR A 305 2.23 -10.34 1.93
CA THR A 305 3.38 -9.43 1.96
C THR A 305 3.11 -8.21 1.10
N TRP A 306 3.37 -7.01 1.62
CA TRP A 306 3.12 -5.78 0.89
C TRP A 306 4.34 -4.87 0.94
N ARG A 307 5.11 -4.86 -0.15
CA ARG A 307 6.35 -4.08 -0.26
C ARG A 307 6.08 -2.58 -0.11
N GLY A 308 6.95 -1.90 0.64
CA GLY A 308 6.86 -0.45 0.86
C GLY A 308 5.68 -0.01 1.74
N ARG A 309 5.22 -0.91 2.61
CA ARG A 309 4.25 -0.61 3.67
C ARG A 309 4.76 -1.15 4.99
N LEU A 310 5.46 -0.29 5.75
CA LEU A 310 6.12 -0.64 7.01
C LEU A 310 6.95 -1.92 6.88
N SER A 311 7.66 -2.09 5.75
CA SER A 311 8.44 -3.28 5.45
C SER A 311 9.89 -3.11 5.89
N PHE A 312 10.41 -4.08 6.65
CA PHE A 312 11.82 -4.11 7.08
C PHE A 312 12.69 -4.81 6.04
N HIS A 313 13.89 -4.27 5.87
CA HIS A 313 14.93 -4.83 5.01
C HIS A 313 16.29 -4.71 5.70
N SER A 314 17.18 -5.66 5.45
CA SER A 314 18.60 -5.52 5.72
C SER A 314 19.29 -5.08 4.43
N LEU A 315 20.13 -4.07 4.50
CA LEU A 315 20.86 -3.52 3.36
C LEU A 315 22.35 -3.44 3.72
N MET A 316 23.21 -3.95 2.83
CA MET A 316 24.67 -3.75 2.93
C MET A 316 25.04 -2.40 2.35
N VAL A 317 25.71 -1.56 3.12
CA VAL A 317 26.31 -0.32 2.65
C VAL A 317 27.82 -0.52 2.59
N SER A 318 28.38 -0.39 1.39
CA SER A 318 29.77 -0.80 1.12
C SER A 318 30.81 0.29 1.41
N SER A 319 30.42 1.56 1.49
CA SER A 319 31.32 2.70 1.64
C SER A 319 30.88 3.58 2.82
N PRO A 320 31.79 4.17 3.62
CA PRO A 320 33.24 3.93 3.58
C PRO A 320 33.66 2.64 4.29
N TYR A 321 32.79 2.06 5.14
CA TYR A 321 33.01 0.80 5.85
C TYR A 321 31.81 -0.13 5.60
N PRO A 322 32.06 -1.35 5.06
CA PRO A 322 30.98 -2.31 4.83
C PRO A 322 30.26 -2.66 6.13
N ARG A 323 28.97 -2.36 6.19
CA ARG A 323 28.11 -2.82 7.29
C ARG A 323 26.65 -3.00 6.85
N ALA A 324 25.97 -3.91 7.51
CA ALA A 324 24.53 -4.07 7.37
C ALA A 324 23.81 -2.98 8.17
N ILE A 325 22.72 -2.45 7.61
CA ILE A 325 21.79 -1.54 8.30
C ILE A 325 20.37 -2.07 8.21
N THR A 326 19.58 -1.81 9.24
CA THR A 326 18.14 -2.11 9.22
C THR A 326 17.37 -0.92 8.68
N VAL A 327 16.61 -1.17 7.61
CA VAL A 327 15.82 -0.14 6.91
C VAL A 327 14.34 -0.46 7.01
N LEU A 328 13.54 0.47 7.51
CA LEU A 328 12.08 0.47 7.46
C LEU A 328 11.63 1.29 6.24
N VAL A 329 10.86 0.68 5.36
CA VAL A 329 10.41 1.31 4.12
C VAL A 329 8.90 1.50 4.13
N ASP A 330 8.44 2.73 3.91
CA ASP A 330 7.01 3.05 3.87
C ASP A 330 6.67 4.12 2.83
N GLY A 331 5.59 3.91 2.10
CA GLY A 331 5.09 4.84 1.08
C GLY A 331 4.27 6.02 1.62
N ALA A 332 4.40 6.39 2.89
CA ALA A 332 3.72 7.55 3.48
C ALA A 332 4.02 8.82 2.66
N HIS A 333 2.98 9.50 2.19
CA HIS A 333 3.09 10.65 1.28
C HIS A 333 2.00 11.71 1.49
N ASN A 334 1.15 11.55 2.48
CA ASN A 334 0.14 12.51 2.92
C ASN A 334 0.08 12.55 4.45
N ARG A 335 -0.62 13.52 5.02
CA ARG A 335 -0.67 13.73 6.47
C ARG A 335 -1.09 12.45 7.22
N ALA A 336 -2.19 11.83 6.82
CA ALA A 336 -2.73 10.64 7.49
C ALA A 336 -1.76 9.45 7.46
N SER A 337 -1.11 9.19 6.32
CA SER A 337 -0.10 8.13 6.22
C SER A 337 1.18 8.45 7.01
N SER A 338 1.54 9.72 7.12
CA SER A 338 2.67 10.16 7.96
C SER A 338 2.35 10.03 9.46
N GLU A 339 1.13 10.35 9.88
CA GLU A 339 0.63 10.09 11.24
C GLU A 339 0.68 8.59 11.57
N THR A 340 0.30 7.74 10.60
CA THR A 340 0.37 6.28 10.73
C THR A 340 1.82 5.78 10.89
N LEU A 341 2.74 6.27 10.06
CA LEU A 341 4.17 5.93 10.15
C LEU A 341 4.76 6.40 11.48
N ALA A 342 4.49 7.64 11.90
CA ALA A 342 4.96 8.20 13.18
C ALA A 342 4.45 7.38 14.38
N SER A 343 3.18 7.00 14.39
CA SER A 343 2.60 6.14 15.41
C SER A 343 3.26 4.75 15.44
N TYR A 344 3.58 4.19 14.27
CA TYR A 344 4.29 2.91 14.20
C TYR A 344 5.72 3.01 14.74
N VAL A 345 6.48 4.04 14.36
CA VAL A 345 7.82 4.30 14.89
C VAL A 345 7.80 4.49 16.41
N SER A 346 6.81 5.23 16.95
CA SER A 346 6.61 5.38 18.39
C SER A 346 6.37 4.04 19.09
N ASN A 347 5.61 3.13 18.49
CA ASN A 347 5.43 1.77 19.02
C ASN A 347 6.74 0.97 19.01
N LEU A 348 7.58 1.10 17.97
CA LEU A 348 8.91 0.46 17.93
C LEU A 348 9.80 0.99 19.05
N VAL A 349 9.80 2.32 19.28
CA VAL A 349 10.51 2.94 20.40
C VAL A 349 10.07 2.34 21.73
N THR A 350 8.75 2.19 21.94
CA THR A 350 8.20 1.59 23.16
C THR A 350 8.65 0.13 23.35
N MET A 351 8.69 -0.65 22.26
CA MET A 351 9.19 -2.04 22.32
C MET A 351 10.67 -2.10 22.70
N LEU A 352 11.50 -1.20 22.15
CA LEU A 352 12.91 -1.12 22.46
C LEU A 352 13.15 -0.59 23.87
N ASP A 353 12.32 0.33 24.36
CA ASP A 353 12.38 0.86 25.73
C ASP A 353 12.19 -0.24 26.79
N GLY A 354 11.43 -1.29 26.46
CA GLY A 354 11.32 -2.49 27.28
C GLY A 354 12.61 -3.34 27.39
N ASN A 355 13.60 -3.12 26.50
CA ASN A 355 14.86 -3.88 26.50
C ASN A 355 15.96 -3.12 27.28
N PRO A 356 16.40 -3.60 28.48
CA PRO A 356 17.36 -2.91 29.32
C PRO A 356 18.79 -2.78 28.71
N LYS A 357 19.07 -3.57 27.66
CA LYS A 357 20.34 -3.49 26.94
C LYS A 357 20.42 -2.32 25.97
N VAL A 358 19.27 -1.78 25.54
CA VAL A 358 19.22 -0.65 24.62
C VAL A 358 19.21 0.66 25.40
N ARG A 359 20.11 1.59 25.10
CA ARG A 359 20.25 2.90 25.75
C ARG A 359 19.97 4.04 24.79
N THR A 360 20.39 3.87 23.54
CA THR A 360 20.27 4.90 22.49
C THR A 360 19.64 4.32 21.25
N LEU A 361 18.74 5.07 20.64
CA LEU A 361 18.16 4.77 19.33
C LEU A 361 18.52 5.90 18.36
N ARG A 362 19.26 5.57 17.29
CA ARG A 362 19.51 6.45 16.17
C ARG A 362 18.42 6.25 15.11
N LEU A 363 17.63 7.29 14.86
CA LEU A 363 16.59 7.31 13.83
C LEU A 363 17.05 8.20 12.69
N THR A 364 17.25 7.63 11.50
CA THR A 364 17.58 8.43 10.32
C THR A 364 16.45 8.32 9.29
N TYR A 365 15.78 9.44 9.01
CA TYR A 365 14.80 9.53 7.95
C TYR A 365 15.46 9.92 6.63
N ILE A 366 15.27 9.12 5.58
CA ILE A 366 15.60 9.48 4.18
C ILE A 366 14.29 9.83 3.50
N LEU A 367 14.14 11.10 3.12
CA LEU A 367 12.86 11.66 2.70
C LEU A 367 12.92 12.25 1.29
N ALA A 368 11.92 11.92 0.47
CA ALA A 368 11.60 12.63 -0.76
C ALA A 368 10.08 12.81 -0.86
N LEU A 369 9.63 13.92 -1.42
CA LEU A 369 8.21 14.24 -1.56
C LEU A 369 7.86 14.50 -3.03
N SER A 370 6.67 14.08 -3.45
CA SER A 370 6.10 14.45 -4.75
C SER A 370 5.46 15.84 -4.67
N ARG A 371 5.70 16.67 -5.68
CA ARG A 371 5.03 17.97 -5.82
C ARG A 371 3.56 17.76 -6.17
N SER A 372 2.66 17.98 -5.23
CA SER A 372 1.21 17.70 -5.37
C SER A 372 0.35 18.79 -4.69
N PRO A 373 0.29 20.02 -5.24
CA PRO A 373 -0.57 21.07 -4.67
C PRO A 373 -2.04 20.63 -4.58
N PRO A 374 -2.80 21.11 -3.57
CA PRO A 374 -2.45 22.13 -2.57
C PRO A 374 -1.61 21.62 -1.39
N LYS A 375 -1.29 20.33 -1.32
CA LYS A 375 -0.50 19.72 -0.26
C LYS A 375 0.89 20.35 -0.18
N THR A 376 1.30 20.73 1.04
CA THR A 376 2.63 21.29 1.30
C THR A 376 3.56 20.24 1.91
N PRO A 377 4.89 20.40 1.81
CA PRO A 377 5.84 19.55 2.52
C PRO A 377 5.57 19.50 4.03
N LYS A 378 5.18 20.62 4.64
CA LYS A 378 4.86 20.71 6.06
C LYS A 378 3.71 19.80 6.46
N ASP A 379 2.64 19.74 5.67
CA ASP A 379 1.48 18.86 5.94
C ASP A 379 1.88 17.38 6.03
N THR A 380 2.85 16.97 5.23
CA THR A 380 3.33 15.58 5.20
C THR A 380 4.39 15.32 6.26
N LEU A 381 5.32 16.24 6.50
CA LEU A 381 6.49 15.99 7.33
C LEU A 381 6.26 16.26 8.82
N SER A 382 5.44 17.28 9.20
CA SER A 382 5.22 17.61 10.61
C SER A 382 4.84 16.41 11.47
N PRO A 383 3.91 15.52 11.04
CA PRO A 383 3.52 14.39 11.88
C PRO A 383 4.67 13.42 12.21
N LEU A 384 5.71 13.36 11.37
CA LEU A 384 6.85 12.48 11.62
C LEU A 384 7.70 12.94 12.82
N PHE A 385 7.61 14.21 13.17
CA PHE A 385 8.45 14.85 14.20
C PHE A 385 7.65 15.34 15.41
N ASP A 386 6.30 15.34 15.33
CA ASP A 386 5.43 15.85 16.41
C ASP A 386 5.31 14.88 17.60
N SER A 387 5.65 13.59 17.45
CA SER A 387 5.48 12.57 18.47
C SER A 387 6.70 12.48 19.38
N GLN A 388 6.66 13.13 20.55
CA GLN A 388 7.59 12.85 21.65
C GLN A 388 6.96 11.78 22.56
N SER A 389 7.34 10.54 22.38
CA SER A 389 7.05 9.48 23.35
C SER A 389 7.91 9.70 24.60
N SER A 390 7.29 9.65 25.78
CA SER A 390 8.07 9.56 27.03
C SER A 390 8.78 8.22 27.05
N THR A 391 10.11 8.23 26.97
CA THR A 391 10.97 7.04 26.92
C THR A 391 12.24 7.30 27.71
N ARG A 392 12.83 6.22 28.28
CA ARG A 392 14.17 6.26 28.88
C ARG A 392 15.30 6.26 27.85
N LEU A 393 14.98 5.91 26.59
CA LEU A 393 15.98 5.87 25.51
C LEU A 393 16.41 7.28 25.12
N SER A 394 17.70 7.46 24.89
CA SER A 394 18.22 8.63 24.17
C SER A 394 17.90 8.47 22.69
N ILE A 395 17.02 9.33 22.15
CA ILE A 395 16.67 9.29 20.73
C ILE A 395 17.46 10.37 19.99
N GLN A 396 18.26 9.93 19.02
CA GLN A 396 19.01 10.81 18.12
C GLN A 396 18.38 10.76 16.73
N THR A 397 17.74 11.85 16.33
CA THR A 397 17.05 11.90 15.02
C THR A 397 17.87 12.68 14.01
N LYS A 398 17.98 12.12 12.79
CA LYS A 398 18.63 12.72 11.62
C LYS A 398 17.71 12.64 10.40
N VAL A 399 17.94 13.51 9.43
CA VAL A 399 17.18 13.53 8.18
C VAL A 399 18.13 13.70 7.00
N ALA A 400 17.96 12.85 5.99
CA ALA A 400 18.54 13.04 4.67
C ALA A 400 17.41 13.43 3.69
N ALA A 401 17.53 14.59 3.06
CA ALA A 401 16.61 15.06 2.04
C ALA A 401 17.17 14.72 0.65
N VAL A 402 16.40 13.94 -0.13
CA VAL A 402 16.79 13.46 -1.46
C VAL A 402 15.69 13.72 -2.50
N ARG A 403 15.98 13.49 -3.76
CA ARG A 403 15.00 13.38 -4.84
C ARG A 403 14.75 11.90 -5.16
N PHE A 404 13.64 11.62 -5.82
CA PHE A 404 13.33 10.32 -6.39
C PHE A 404 13.35 10.37 -7.92
N THR A 405 13.58 9.22 -8.54
CA THR A 405 13.48 9.04 -10.00
C THR A 405 12.03 9.10 -10.44
N SER A 406 11.72 9.95 -11.43
CA SER A 406 10.37 10.04 -12.01
C SER A 406 9.94 8.68 -12.56
N PRO A 407 8.70 8.22 -12.26
CA PRO A 407 8.25 6.90 -12.69
C PRO A 407 8.11 6.83 -14.22
N GLU A 408 8.31 5.63 -14.75
CA GLU A 408 8.16 5.37 -16.18
C GLU A 408 6.75 5.74 -16.66
N GLY A 409 6.67 6.47 -17.76
CA GLY A 409 5.40 6.94 -18.33
C GLY A 409 4.75 8.11 -17.61
N MET A 410 5.37 8.67 -16.56
CA MET A 410 4.84 9.82 -15.78
C MET A 410 5.88 10.95 -15.62
N PRO A 411 6.42 11.53 -16.70
CA PRO A 411 7.48 12.55 -16.63
C PRO A 411 7.04 13.86 -15.94
N TRP A 412 5.72 14.04 -15.73
CA TRP A 412 5.17 15.18 -14.99
C TRP A 412 5.25 15.01 -13.47
N VAL A 413 5.58 13.83 -12.98
CA VAL A 413 5.78 13.59 -11.54
C VAL A 413 7.17 14.05 -11.16
N ASN A 414 7.23 15.15 -10.42
CA ASN A 414 8.49 15.75 -9.99
C ASN A 414 8.64 15.69 -8.47
N SER A 415 9.87 15.49 -8.05
CA SER A 415 10.28 15.58 -6.65
C SER A 415 10.27 17.04 -6.19
N VAL A 416 9.91 17.25 -4.92
CA VAL A 416 10.18 18.52 -4.22
C VAL A 416 11.70 18.67 -4.07
N PRO A 417 12.28 19.87 -4.27
CA PRO A 417 13.71 20.10 -4.07
C PRO A 417 14.15 19.70 -2.65
N PRO A 418 15.28 18.99 -2.48
CA PRO A 418 15.82 18.67 -1.17
C PRO A 418 16.03 19.86 -0.24
N SER A 419 16.41 21.02 -0.77
CA SER A 419 16.53 22.26 -0.01
C SER A 419 15.23 22.71 0.65
N VAL A 420 14.08 22.51 -0.02
CA VAL A 420 12.74 22.82 0.51
C VAL A 420 12.33 21.85 1.60
N ILE A 421 12.64 20.55 1.44
CA ILE A 421 12.42 19.54 2.48
C ILE A 421 13.24 19.90 3.72
N ALA A 422 14.53 20.21 3.54
CA ALA A 422 15.42 20.57 4.62
C ALA A 422 14.99 21.85 5.37
N ALA A 423 14.51 22.88 4.64
CA ALA A 423 13.95 24.09 5.24
C ALA A 423 12.74 23.75 6.11
N THR A 424 11.81 22.94 5.59
CA THR A 424 10.61 22.50 6.33
C THR A 424 10.96 21.73 7.60
N VAL A 425 11.96 20.85 7.55
CA VAL A 425 12.42 20.08 8.71
C VAL A 425 13.03 21.00 9.76
N ARG A 426 13.89 21.98 9.37
CA ARG A 426 14.48 22.96 10.30
C ARG A 426 13.43 23.81 11.01
N GLU A 427 12.35 24.15 10.34
CA GLU A 427 11.22 24.87 10.95
C GLU A 427 10.45 24.01 11.97
N SER A 428 10.42 22.70 11.78
CA SER A 428 9.66 21.78 12.63
C SER A 428 10.44 21.29 13.84
N VAL A 429 11.77 21.12 13.69
CA VAL A 429 12.65 20.55 14.74
C VAL A 429 13.96 21.29 14.82
N SER A 430 14.29 21.80 16.01
CA SER A 430 15.58 22.46 16.26
C SER A 430 16.69 21.45 16.56
N GLY A 431 17.90 21.68 16.04
CA GLY A 431 19.10 20.88 16.36
C GLY A 431 19.17 19.50 15.72
N ILE A 432 18.35 19.22 14.69
CA ILE A 432 18.39 17.96 13.97
C ILE A 432 19.56 17.88 13.01
N GLY A 433 20.23 16.72 12.94
CA GLY A 433 21.25 16.43 11.93
C GLY A 433 20.64 16.37 10.53
N LEU A 434 21.19 17.13 9.59
CA LEU A 434 20.65 17.22 8.23
C LEU A 434 21.72 16.98 7.18
N TRP A 435 21.42 16.06 6.26
CA TRP A 435 22.10 15.90 4.99
C TRP A 435 21.15 16.29 3.85
N VAL A 436 21.64 17.04 2.88
CA VAL A 436 20.82 17.59 1.82
C VAL A 436 21.46 17.31 0.47
N ALA A 437 20.78 16.53 -0.36
CA ALA A 437 21.23 16.31 -1.73
C ALA A 437 21.11 17.57 -2.57
N SER A 438 21.78 17.60 -3.73
CA SER A 438 21.66 18.70 -4.68
C SER A 438 20.23 18.78 -5.26
N ASP A 439 19.72 20.01 -5.37
CA ASP A 439 18.45 20.28 -6.05
C ASP A 439 18.54 20.04 -7.56
N GLU A 440 19.75 20.06 -8.12
CA GLU A 440 20.06 19.90 -9.56
C GLU A 440 20.97 18.69 -9.78
N GLY A 441 21.18 18.29 -11.04
CA GLY A 441 22.08 17.19 -11.41
C GLY A 441 21.44 15.80 -11.31
N ASP A 442 22.31 14.78 -11.25
CA ASP A 442 21.90 13.39 -11.26
C ASP A 442 21.11 12.99 -10.00
N ILE A 443 19.99 12.30 -10.20
CA ILE A 443 19.13 11.78 -9.13
C ILE A 443 19.62 10.40 -8.68
N GLN A 444 20.21 9.61 -9.58
CA GLN A 444 20.51 8.19 -9.36
C GLN A 444 21.58 8.11 -8.29
N GLY A 445 22.26 8.53 -7.71
CA GLY A 445 23.22 8.34 -6.61
C GLY A 445 22.78 8.99 -5.30
N GLN A 446 21.70 9.78 -5.31
CA GLN A 446 21.33 10.54 -4.10
C GLN A 446 20.92 9.65 -2.93
N LEU A 447 20.16 8.57 -3.23
CA LEU A 447 19.77 7.61 -2.20
C LEU A 447 20.99 6.84 -1.67
N GLU A 448 21.88 6.40 -2.56
CA GLU A 448 23.13 5.70 -2.21
C GLU A 448 24.01 6.60 -1.33
N SER A 449 24.23 7.86 -1.74
CA SER A 449 25.00 8.83 -0.95
C SER A 449 24.36 9.17 0.42
N ALA A 450 23.03 9.19 0.50
CA ALA A 450 22.34 9.35 1.78
C ALA A 450 22.56 8.16 2.71
N LEU A 451 22.53 6.94 2.16
CA LEU A 451 22.83 5.72 2.92
C LEU A 451 24.30 5.65 3.36
N GLU A 452 25.23 6.06 2.51
CA GLU A 452 26.65 6.20 2.87
C GLU A 452 26.83 7.21 4.02
N TRP A 453 26.15 8.37 3.94
CA TRP A 453 26.21 9.35 5.03
C TRP A 453 25.73 8.79 6.37
N VAL A 454 24.67 7.96 6.37
CA VAL A 454 24.19 7.27 7.58
C VAL A 454 25.31 6.45 8.21
N THR A 455 26.14 5.78 7.40
CA THR A 455 27.19 4.88 7.89
C THR A 455 28.46 5.59 8.29
N THR A 456 28.73 6.83 7.83
CA THR A 456 29.95 7.57 8.17
C THR A 456 29.98 8.09 9.61
N GLU A 457 28.84 8.39 10.20
CA GLU A 457 28.73 9.01 11.52
C GLU A 457 28.48 8.01 12.67
N GLY A 458 28.62 6.71 12.42
CA GLY A 458 28.36 5.65 13.39
C GLY A 458 29.45 4.57 13.42
N THR A 459 30.72 4.95 13.28
CA THR A 459 31.86 4.02 13.09
C THR A 459 32.28 3.24 14.33
N GLU A 460 31.80 3.56 15.52
CA GLU A 460 32.06 2.74 16.72
C GLU A 460 30.81 1.92 17.08
N GLU A 461 30.97 0.62 17.25
CA GLU A 461 29.98 -0.24 17.89
C GLU A 461 29.86 0.19 19.37
N GLU A 462 29.05 1.20 19.62
CA GLU A 462 28.73 1.65 20.97
C GLU A 462 27.74 0.65 21.58
N ASP A 463 28.14 0.05 22.68
CA ASP A 463 27.33 -0.93 23.41
C ASP A 463 25.96 -0.31 23.83
N GLY A 464 24.87 -0.94 23.44
CA GLY A 464 23.51 -0.47 23.73
C GLY A 464 22.94 0.56 22.77
N VAL A 465 23.57 0.81 21.61
CA VAL A 465 23.05 1.64 20.54
C VAL A 465 22.34 0.76 19.49
N GLN A 466 21.12 1.13 19.11
CA GLN A 466 20.44 0.56 17.94
C GLN A 466 20.15 1.64 16.91
N GLU A 467 20.12 1.26 15.64
CA GLU A 467 19.90 2.17 14.53
C GLU A 467 18.74 1.71 13.64
N LEU A 468 17.92 2.66 13.22
CA LEU A 468 16.85 2.44 12.25
C LEU A 468 16.90 3.52 11.18
N VAL A 469 17.05 3.11 9.94
CA VAL A 469 16.88 3.98 8.78
C VAL A 469 15.46 3.87 8.27
N ILE A 470 14.80 5.00 8.00
CA ILE A 470 13.41 5.06 7.55
C ILE A 470 13.36 5.74 6.19
N VAL A 471 13.01 5.00 5.15
CA VAL A 471 12.83 5.53 3.79
C VAL A 471 11.34 5.81 3.57
N ALA A 472 10.98 7.11 3.43
CA ALA A 472 9.57 7.52 3.35
C ALA A 472 9.35 8.82 2.57
N GLY A 473 8.08 9.25 2.46
CA GLY A 473 7.64 10.51 1.85
C GLY A 473 7.13 10.36 0.42
N SER A 474 7.48 9.28 -0.29
CA SER A 474 7.00 9.01 -1.64
C SER A 474 7.15 7.54 -2.01
N LEU A 475 6.14 6.97 -2.69
CA LEU A 475 6.27 5.63 -3.29
C LEU A 475 7.38 5.55 -4.35
N TYR A 476 7.73 6.67 -4.97
CA TYR A 476 8.79 6.70 -5.98
C TYR A 476 10.18 6.61 -5.35
N LEU A 477 10.38 7.19 -4.16
CA LEU A 477 11.61 6.95 -3.39
C LEU A 477 11.68 5.49 -2.91
N VAL A 478 10.55 4.93 -2.48
CA VAL A 478 10.44 3.51 -2.15
C VAL A 478 10.80 2.63 -3.36
N ALA A 479 10.38 3.00 -4.56
CA ALA A 479 10.77 2.32 -5.79
C ALA A 479 12.29 2.37 -6.04
N ASP A 480 12.91 3.52 -5.82
CA ASP A 480 14.39 3.66 -5.95
C ASP A 480 15.10 2.76 -4.93
N PHE A 481 14.59 2.66 -3.70
CA PHE A 481 15.12 1.74 -2.70
C PHE A 481 15.04 0.28 -3.15
N TYR A 482 13.92 -0.17 -3.72
CA TYR A 482 13.78 -1.53 -4.22
C TYR A 482 14.64 -1.80 -5.47
N ARG A 483 14.89 -0.80 -6.31
CA ARG A 483 15.87 -0.91 -7.41
C ARG A 483 17.28 -1.12 -6.87
N LEU A 484 17.65 -0.40 -5.81
CA LEU A 484 18.94 -0.56 -5.14
C LEU A 484 19.06 -1.94 -4.50
N LEU A 485 18.05 -2.40 -3.78
CA LEU A 485 18.03 -3.70 -3.14
C LEU A 485 18.18 -4.84 -4.17
N ALA A 486 17.47 -4.76 -5.29
CA ALA A 486 17.58 -5.75 -6.38
C ALA A 486 18.99 -5.79 -7.01
N LYS A 487 19.70 -4.66 -7.11
CA LYS A 487 21.08 -4.65 -7.59
C LYS A 487 22.03 -5.41 -6.66
N GLN A 488 21.80 -5.36 -5.33
CA GLN A 488 22.62 -6.08 -4.35
C GLN A 488 22.34 -7.59 -4.38
N GLU A 489 21.10 -8.02 -4.62
CA GLU A 489 20.77 -9.44 -4.73
C GLU A 489 21.37 -10.09 -5.98
N VAL A 490 21.56 -9.34 -7.06
CA VAL A 490 22.18 -9.83 -8.32
C VAL A 490 23.70 -9.87 -8.24
N ASN A 491 24.32 -8.96 -7.48
CA ASN A 491 25.76 -8.86 -7.27
C ASN A 491 26.08 -8.94 -5.76
N PRO A 492 25.95 -10.13 -5.15
CA PRO A 492 26.39 -10.30 -3.77
C PRO A 492 27.91 -10.09 -3.71
N SER A 493 28.35 -9.02 -3.07
CA SER A 493 29.77 -8.65 -2.89
C SER A 493 30.50 -9.61 -1.95
#